data_2d87b6d4a16a0164803e445c87675267
#
_entry.id   2d87b6d4a16a0164803e445c87675267
#
_cell.length_a   1.000
_cell.length_b   1.000
_cell.length_c   1.000
_cell.angle_alpha   90.00
_cell.angle_beta   90.00
_cell.angle_gamma   90.00
#
_symmetry.space_group_name_H-M   'P 1'
#
loop_
_entity.id
_entity.type
_entity.pdbx_description
1 polymer ?
#
loop_
_entity_poly.entity_id
_entity_poly.type
_entity_poly.pdbx_seq_one_letter_code
_entity_poly.pdbx_strand_id
1 'polypeptide(L)'
;MPDVPRILGDIGKAAFSYLKDAAINSIDGLIPDFSNMVGNVGGGVQQWSGVASQALMMTGQYSPSNLNSLLYQMQTESGGNPRAQNNWDINAMMGTPSKGLMQVIDPTFQAHKMPGYGNIWNPLDNILASIRYAVSRYGSLNAAYRGVGYADGGIVNEPGVYPLAENGWPEFVIPTEPSKRSNAMKLLALGGKRIQGD
;
A
#
# COMPACT_ATOMS: atom_id res chain seq x y z
N MET A 1 35.18 -3.22 36.93
CA MET A 1 34.49 -1.96 36.59
C MET A 1 33.36 -2.31 35.69
N PRO A 2 32.14 -1.80 35.90
CA PRO A 2 31.03 -2.06 34.97
C PRO A 2 31.35 -1.46 33.60
N ASP A 3 30.93 -2.17 32.53
CA ASP A 3 31.12 -1.78 31.14
C ASP A 3 30.17 -0.62 30.79
N VAL A 4 30.65 0.60 31.00
CA VAL A 4 29.86 1.85 30.78
C VAL A 4 29.32 2.00 29.39
N PRO A 5 30.01 1.63 28.29
CA PRO A 5 29.45 1.67 26.94
C PRO A 5 28.25 0.74 26.74
N ARG A 6 28.27 -0.44 27.33
CA ARG A 6 27.18 -1.41 27.28
C ARG A 6 25.94 -0.92 28.05
N ILE A 7 26.17 -0.37 29.26
CA ILE A 7 25.11 0.20 30.08
C ILE A 7 24.42 1.38 29.37
N LEU A 8 25.19 2.29 28.75
CA LEU A 8 24.64 3.41 27.96
C LEU A 8 23.87 2.93 26.73
N GLY A 9 24.34 1.86 26.06
CA GLY A 9 23.64 1.24 24.95
C GLY A 9 22.31 0.61 25.38
N ASP A 10 22.27 -0.05 26.51
CA ASP A 10 21.05 -0.68 27.05
C ASP A 10 20.05 0.36 27.58
N ILE A 11 20.53 1.45 28.21
CA ILE A 11 19.68 2.60 28.59
C ILE A 11 19.09 3.28 27.33
N GLY A 12 19.89 3.45 26.31
CA GLY A 12 19.39 4.02 25.02
C GLY A 12 18.31 3.18 24.38
N LYS A 13 18.47 1.86 24.36
CA LYS A 13 17.46 0.91 23.85
C LYS A 13 16.19 0.92 24.72
N ALA A 14 16.33 0.92 26.04
CA ALA A 14 15.21 0.97 26.98
C ALA A 14 14.44 2.29 26.87
N ALA A 15 15.14 3.44 26.79
CA ALA A 15 14.52 4.73 26.57
C ALA A 15 13.80 4.82 25.22
N PHE A 16 14.40 4.28 24.16
CA PHE A 16 13.77 4.22 22.84
C PHE A 16 12.53 3.32 22.83
N SER A 17 12.61 2.15 23.49
CA SER A 17 11.45 1.26 23.65
C SER A 17 10.32 1.95 24.44
N TYR A 18 10.66 2.58 25.56
CA TYR A 18 9.70 3.32 26.38
C TYR A 18 9.04 4.47 25.62
N LEU A 19 9.81 5.27 24.87
CA LEU A 19 9.27 6.34 24.03
C LEU A 19 8.41 5.82 22.90
N LYS A 20 8.79 4.69 22.31
CA LYS A 20 8.01 3.97 21.30
C LYS A 20 6.67 3.50 21.88
N ASP A 21 6.71 2.83 23.03
CA ASP A 21 5.49 2.29 23.67
C ASP A 21 4.60 3.42 24.20
N ALA A 22 5.17 4.50 24.75
CA ALA A 22 4.45 5.70 25.16
C ALA A 22 3.80 6.43 23.97
N ALA A 23 4.50 6.51 22.83
CA ALA A 23 3.95 7.06 21.60
C ALA A 23 2.79 6.20 21.06
N ILE A 24 2.94 4.86 21.07
CA ILE A 24 1.88 3.92 20.67
C ILE A 24 0.66 4.08 21.58
N ASN A 25 0.86 4.06 22.91
CA ASN A 25 -0.23 4.19 23.88
C ASN A 25 -0.89 5.60 23.85
N SER A 26 -0.14 6.64 23.51
CA SER A 26 -0.71 8.00 23.31
C SER A 26 -1.50 8.10 22.03
N ILE A 27 -1.19 7.28 21.03
CA ILE A 27 -1.89 7.19 19.75
C ILE A 27 -3.19 6.38 19.91
N ASP A 28 -3.18 5.28 20.65
CA ASP A 28 -4.39 4.47 20.90
C ASP A 28 -5.51 5.25 21.60
N GLY A 29 -5.16 6.28 22.38
CA GLY A 29 -6.15 7.20 22.99
C GLY A 29 -6.54 8.39 22.11
N LEU A 30 -5.77 8.68 21.06
CA LEU A 30 -6.00 9.81 20.12
C LEU A 30 -6.59 9.36 18.78
N ILE A 31 -6.60 8.04 18.52
CA ILE A 31 -7.19 7.49 17.30
C ILE A 31 -8.72 7.43 17.53
N PRO A 32 -9.52 8.35 16.94
CA PRO A 32 -10.96 8.16 16.91
C PRO A 32 -11.24 6.80 16.27
N ASP A 33 -12.33 6.16 16.64
CA ASP A 33 -12.79 4.91 16.04
C ASP A 33 -12.87 5.05 14.51
N PHE A 34 -11.77 4.67 13.82
CA PHE A 34 -11.62 4.78 12.37
C PHE A 34 -12.48 3.78 11.60
N SER A 35 -13.14 2.85 12.29
CA SER A 35 -14.04 1.89 11.66
C SER A 35 -15.16 2.57 10.87
N ASN A 36 -15.55 3.78 11.29
CA ASN A 36 -16.55 4.59 10.60
C ASN A 36 -15.98 5.56 9.54
N MET A 37 -14.66 5.79 9.53
CA MET A 37 -14.02 6.69 8.58
C MET A 37 -13.44 5.95 7.36
N VAL A 38 -13.18 4.66 7.50
CA VAL A 38 -12.67 3.80 6.42
C VAL A 38 -13.87 3.15 5.74
N GLY A 39 -14.61 3.94 4.96
CA GLY A 39 -15.70 3.43 4.15
C GLY A 39 -15.19 2.38 3.15
N ASN A 40 -15.85 1.23 3.07
CA ASN A 40 -15.70 0.21 2.03
C ASN A 40 -14.34 -0.49 1.87
N VAL A 41 -13.47 -0.49 2.86
CA VAL A 41 -12.29 -1.35 2.84
C VAL A 41 -12.70 -2.72 3.38
N GLY A 42 -12.47 -3.79 2.63
CA GLY A 42 -12.86 -5.16 3.01
C GLY A 42 -12.32 -5.54 4.39
N GLY A 43 -13.09 -6.34 5.15
CA GLY A 43 -12.84 -6.65 6.57
C GLY A 43 -11.42 -7.19 6.90
N GLY A 44 -10.71 -7.77 5.91
CA GLY A 44 -9.35 -8.33 6.10
C GLY A 44 -8.26 -7.28 6.36
N VAL A 45 -8.40 -6.02 5.92
CA VAL A 45 -7.40 -4.96 6.12
C VAL A 45 -7.71 -4.03 7.28
N GLN A 46 -8.94 -4.01 7.78
CA GLN A 46 -9.35 -3.16 8.92
C GLN A 46 -8.49 -3.39 10.17
N GLN A 47 -8.12 -4.62 10.44
CA GLN A 47 -7.24 -4.97 11.55
C GLN A 47 -5.87 -4.26 11.50
N TRP A 48 -5.47 -3.76 10.34
CA TRP A 48 -4.17 -3.08 10.13
C TRP A 48 -4.26 -1.56 10.23
N SER A 49 -5.44 -0.98 10.47
CA SER A 49 -5.63 0.48 10.51
C SER A 49 -4.74 1.18 11.54
N GLY A 50 -4.56 0.60 12.72
CA GLY A 50 -3.65 1.11 13.75
C GLY A 50 -2.19 1.11 13.30
N VAL A 51 -1.71 -0.02 12.75
CA VAL A 51 -0.33 -0.17 12.24
C VAL A 51 -0.11 0.75 11.03
N ALA A 52 -1.09 0.87 10.14
CA ALA A 52 -1.05 1.78 8.99
C ALA A 52 -0.97 3.25 9.43
N SER A 53 -1.78 3.65 10.40
CA SER A 53 -1.74 5.00 10.99
C SER A 53 -0.38 5.28 11.63
N GLN A 54 0.17 4.34 12.39
CA GLN A 54 1.50 4.46 12.98
C GLN A 54 2.57 4.66 11.91
N ALA A 55 2.58 3.85 10.86
CA ALA A 55 3.54 3.98 9.76
C ALA A 55 3.44 5.33 9.04
N LEU A 56 2.22 5.82 8.81
CA LEU A 56 1.98 7.14 8.22
C LEU A 56 2.48 8.27 9.11
N MET A 57 2.27 8.20 10.43
CA MET A 57 2.79 9.18 11.38
C MET A 57 4.33 9.17 11.40
N MET A 58 4.94 7.99 11.48
CA MET A 58 6.40 7.84 11.50
C MET A 58 7.08 8.38 10.23
N THR A 59 6.36 8.40 9.11
CA THR A 59 6.87 8.91 7.83
C THR A 59 6.42 10.34 7.53
N GLY A 60 5.66 10.99 8.43
CA GLY A 60 5.12 12.34 8.23
C GLY A 60 4.04 12.42 7.14
N GLN A 61 3.41 11.29 6.82
CA GLN A 61 2.41 11.19 5.74
C GLN A 61 0.97 11.01 6.25
N TYR A 62 0.75 11.17 7.57
CA TYR A 62 -0.57 10.92 8.13
C TYR A 62 -1.60 11.94 7.68
N SER A 63 -2.66 11.45 7.06
CA SER A 63 -3.95 12.10 6.87
C SER A 63 -5.03 11.03 6.76
N PRO A 64 -6.31 11.32 7.03
CA PRO A 64 -7.40 10.37 6.81
C PRO A 64 -7.45 9.85 5.36
N SER A 65 -7.20 10.71 4.38
CA SER A 65 -7.13 10.33 2.97
C SER A 65 -6.00 9.35 2.69
N ASN A 66 -4.79 9.61 3.21
CA ASN A 66 -3.65 8.71 3.03
C ASN A 66 -3.85 7.36 3.72
N LEU A 67 -4.53 7.35 4.90
CA LEU A 67 -4.87 6.11 5.58
C LEU A 67 -5.83 5.27 4.73
N ASN A 68 -6.88 5.88 4.19
CA ASN A 68 -7.81 5.22 3.30
C ASN A 68 -7.10 4.64 2.05
N SER A 69 -6.27 5.45 1.39
CA SER A 69 -5.52 5.02 0.21
C SER A 69 -4.58 3.86 0.52
N LEU A 70 -3.88 3.90 1.66
CA LEU A 70 -2.97 2.85 2.09
C LEU A 70 -3.71 1.53 2.38
N LEU A 71 -4.83 1.59 3.11
CA LEU A 71 -5.63 0.40 3.43
C LEU A 71 -6.27 -0.19 2.17
N TYR A 72 -6.73 0.67 1.27
CA TYR A 72 -7.27 0.21 -0.01
C TYR A 72 -6.19 -0.46 -0.87
N GLN A 73 -4.99 0.14 -0.98
CA GLN A 73 -3.85 -0.48 -1.65
C GLN A 73 -3.49 -1.83 -1.03
N MET A 74 -3.45 -1.92 0.31
CA MET A 74 -3.22 -3.17 1.04
C MET A 74 -4.26 -4.25 0.69
N GLN A 75 -5.52 -3.86 0.51
CA GLN A 75 -6.59 -4.77 0.10
C GLN A 75 -6.30 -5.36 -1.28
N THR A 76 -5.88 -4.54 -2.26
CA THR A 76 -5.55 -5.01 -3.61
C THR A 76 -4.28 -5.83 -3.66
N GLU A 77 -3.26 -5.49 -2.84
CA GLU A 77 -1.96 -6.17 -2.84
C GLU A 77 -2.00 -7.55 -2.17
N SER A 78 -2.67 -7.67 -1.04
CA SER A 78 -2.58 -8.89 -0.21
C SER A 78 -3.89 -9.32 0.43
N GLY A 79 -4.97 -8.54 0.30
CA GLY A 79 -6.20 -8.76 1.06
C GLY A 79 -6.00 -8.64 2.58
N GLY A 80 -4.92 -7.99 3.04
CA GLY A 80 -4.54 -7.89 4.45
C GLY A 80 -3.79 -9.12 4.98
N ASN A 81 -3.28 -10.00 4.12
CA ASN A 81 -2.47 -11.14 4.52
C ASN A 81 -0.98 -10.76 4.68
N PRO A 82 -0.42 -10.73 5.92
CA PRO A 82 0.97 -10.35 6.15
C PRO A 82 1.98 -11.40 5.66
N ARG A 83 1.52 -12.58 5.29
CA ARG A 83 2.33 -13.68 4.74
C ARG A 83 2.10 -13.90 3.25
N ALA A 84 1.41 -12.97 2.57
CA ALA A 84 1.22 -13.03 1.13
C ALA A 84 2.57 -13.02 0.41
N GLN A 85 2.74 -13.91 -0.56
CA GLN A 85 3.89 -13.97 -1.45
C GLN A 85 3.42 -14.29 -2.86
N ASN A 86 3.81 -13.47 -3.83
CA ASN A 86 3.55 -13.75 -5.24
C ASN A 86 4.70 -14.60 -5.80
N ASN A 87 4.39 -15.83 -6.22
CA ASN A 87 5.38 -16.81 -6.71
C ASN A 87 5.30 -17.04 -8.23
N TRP A 88 4.50 -16.26 -8.97
CA TRP A 88 4.23 -16.53 -10.40
C TRP A 88 4.44 -15.34 -11.33
N ASP A 89 4.71 -14.15 -10.82
CA ASP A 89 5.01 -12.98 -11.64
C ASP A 89 6.50 -12.96 -12.08
N ILE A 90 6.85 -11.96 -12.91
CA ILE A 90 8.21 -11.83 -13.43
C ILE A 90 9.24 -11.60 -12.30
N ASN A 91 8.86 -10.93 -11.21
CA ASN A 91 9.75 -10.73 -10.06
C ASN A 91 10.05 -12.06 -9.36
N ALA A 92 9.04 -12.91 -9.21
CA ALA A 92 9.21 -14.25 -8.64
C ALA A 92 10.11 -15.11 -9.53
N MET A 93 9.92 -15.07 -10.86
CA MET A 93 10.78 -15.76 -11.83
C MET A 93 12.24 -15.28 -11.79
N MET A 94 12.46 -14.02 -11.44
CA MET A 94 13.80 -13.42 -11.25
C MET A 94 14.36 -13.64 -9.82
N GLY A 95 13.69 -14.41 -8.97
CA GLY A 95 14.13 -14.73 -7.61
C GLY A 95 13.83 -13.65 -6.57
N THR A 96 13.02 -12.66 -6.90
CA THR A 96 12.63 -11.55 -6.00
C THR A 96 11.11 -11.43 -5.85
N PRO A 97 10.41 -12.47 -5.33
CA PRO A 97 8.96 -12.43 -5.20
C PRO A 97 8.49 -11.28 -4.31
N SER A 98 7.32 -10.73 -4.63
CA SER A 98 6.65 -9.73 -3.79
C SER A 98 6.16 -10.34 -2.48
N LYS A 99 6.29 -9.62 -1.35
CA LYS A 99 6.10 -10.14 0.00
C LYS A 99 5.32 -9.19 0.91
N GLY A 100 4.54 -9.77 1.80
CA GLY A 100 3.89 -9.09 2.92
C GLY A 100 2.66 -8.27 2.52
N LEU A 101 2.22 -7.41 3.43
CA LEU A 101 0.98 -6.64 3.29
C LEU A 101 0.94 -5.77 2.04
N MET A 102 2.06 -5.13 1.69
CA MET A 102 2.17 -4.18 0.59
C MET A 102 2.93 -4.76 -0.62
N GLN A 103 3.09 -6.08 -0.68
CA GLN A 103 3.74 -6.82 -1.78
C GLN A 103 5.06 -6.18 -2.25
N VAL A 104 5.96 -5.92 -1.29
CA VAL A 104 7.27 -5.32 -1.55
C VAL A 104 8.28 -6.39 -1.94
N ILE A 105 9.10 -6.18 -2.98
CA ILE A 105 10.21 -7.06 -3.35
C ILE A 105 11.46 -6.76 -2.50
N ASP A 106 12.33 -7.76 -2.30
CA ASP A 106 13.52 -7.61 -1.45
C ASP A 106 14.42 -6.42 -1.82
N PRO A 107 14.75 -6.15 -3.10
CA PRO A 107 15.57 -4.99 -3.46
C PRO A 107 14.94 -3.66 -3.05
N THR A 108 13.63 -3.50 -3.27
CA THR A 108 12.87 -2.30 -2.89
C THR A 108 12.84 -2.15 -1.38
N PHE A 109 12.60 -3.25 -0.66
CA PHE A 109 12.61 -3.26 0.81
C PHE A 109 13.95 -2.81 1.36
N GLN A 110 15.06 -3.37 0.88
CA GLN A 110 16.41 -3.02 1.34
C GLN A 110 16.75 -1.54 1.08
N ALA A 111 16.32 -1.00 -0.06
CA ALA A 111 16.56 0.40 -0.42
C ALA A 111 15.73 1.39 0.40
N HIS A 112 14.54 0.99 0.85
CA HIS A 112 13.56 1.90 1.46
C HIS A 112 13.20 1.59 2.91
N LYS A 113 13.70 0.48 3.49
CA LYS A 113 13.45 0.16 4.91
C LYS A 113 13.88 1.31 5.82
N MET A 114 13.13 1.55 6.88
CA MET A 114 13.51 2.51 7.90
C MET A 114 14.60 1.90 8.81
N PRO A 115 15.59 2.68 9.28
CA PRO A 115 16.58 2.18 10.24
C PRO A 115 15.91 1.56 11.47
N GLY A 116 16.32 0.34 11.83
CA GLY A 116 15.71 -0.43 12.92
C GLY A 116 14.50 -1.29 12.52
N TYR A 117 13.99 -1.15 11.30
CA TYR A 117 12.83 -1.88 10.75
C TYR A 117 13.26 -2.74 9.57
N GLY A 118 13.83 -3.90 9.85
CA GLY A 118 14.55 -4.70 8.84
C GLY A 118 13.90 -6.03 8.46
N ASN A 119 12.69 -6.32 8.91
CA ASN A 119 12.00 -7.58 8.63
C ASN A 119 10.85 -7.38 7.64
N ILE A 120 11.04 -7.76 6.39
CA ILE A 120 10.03 -7.62 5.32
C ILE A 120 8.69 -8.30 5.65
N TRP A 121 8.69 -9.29 6.53
CA TRP A 121 7.49 -10.02 6.96
C TRP A 121 6.81 -9.39 8.17
N ASN A 122 7.44 -8.40 8.82
CA ASN A 122 6.80 -7.63 9.88
C ASN A 122 5.84 -6.61 9.24
N PRO A 123 4.57 -6.56 9.68
CA PRO A 123 3.58 -5.64 9.11
C PRO A 123 4.01 -4.18 9.08
N LEU A 124 4.54 -3.66 10.18
CA LEU A 124 4.99 -2.27 10.28
C LEU A 124 6.18 -1.98 9.36
N ASP A 125 7.18 -2.87 9.35
CA ASP A 125 8.39 -2.70 8.54
C ASP A 125 8.05 -2.70 7.04
N ASN A 126 7.16 -3.60 6.63
CA ASN A 126 6.68 -3.74 5.26
C ASN A 126 5.94 -2.49 4.79
N ILE A 127 5.01 -1.98 5.61
CA ILE A 127 4.25 -0.76 5.32
C ILE A 127 5.19 0.46 5.26
N LEU A 128 6.12 0.61 6.24
CA LEU A 128 7.10 1.70 6.26
C LEU A 128 7.94 1.74 4.99
N ALA A 129 8.45 0.59 4.53
CA ALA A 129 9.24 0.50 3.32
C ALA A 129 8.41 0.88 2.08
N SER A 130 7.15 0.42 2.00
CA SER A 130 6.23 0.76 0.92
C SER A 130 5.91 2.25 0.86
N ILE A 131 5.60 2.89 2.00
CA ILE A 131 5.33 4.35 2.07
C ILE A 131 6.57 5.12 1.58
N ARG A 132 7.75 4.79 2.07
CA ARG A 132 9.00 5.49 1.69
C ARG A 132 9.34 5.31 0.21
N TYR A 133 9.13 4.11 -0.33
CA TYR A 133 9.24 3.86 -1.76
C TYR A 133 8.25 4.71 -2.55
N ALA A 134 6.98 4.69 -2.16
CA ALA A 134 5.92 5.43 -2.82
C ALA A 134 6.21 6.93 -2.89
N VAL A 135 6.59 7.55 -1.77
CA VAL A 135 6.94 8.97 -1.71
C VAL A 135 8.20 9.27 -2.54
N SER A 136 9.24 8.42 -2.44
CA SER A 136 10.49 8.60 -3.19
C SER A 136 10.28 8.49 -4.71
N ARG A 137 9.44 7.55 -5.16
CA ARG A 137 9.25 7.24 -6.58
C ARG A 137 8.21 8.12 -7.26
N TYR A 138 7.12 8.46 -6.55
CA TYR A 138 5.93 9.10 -7.11
C TYR A 138 5.64 10.48 -6.51
N GLY A 139 6.42 10.92 -5.52
CA GLY A 139 6.30 12.22 -4.86
C GLY A 139 5.21 12.28 -3.80
N SER A 140 4.18 11.44 -3.85
CA SER A 140 3.12 11.39 -2.85
C SER A 140 2.46 10.01 -2.78
N LEU A 141 1.76 9.72 -1.67
CA LEU A 141 0.98 8.49 -1.53
C LEU A 141 -0.23 8.47 -2.46
N ASN A 142 -0.89 9.60 -2.65
CA ASN A 142 -2.02 9.69 -3.58
C ASN A 142 -1.62 9.40 -5.04
N ALA A 143 -0.39 9.71 -5.42
CA ALA A 143 0.13 9.37 -6.74
C ALA A 143 0.51 7.89 -6.85
N ALA A 144 0.91 7.26 -5.74
CA ALA A 144 1.36 5.87 -5.68
C ALA A 144 0.22 4.89 -5.39
N TYR A 145 -0.58 5.20 -4.35
CA TYR A 145 -1.64 4.35 -3.84
C TYR A 145 -2.98 4.82 -4.39
N ARG A 146 -3.21 4.58 -5.63
CA ARG A 146 -4.47 4.99 -6.26
C ARG A 146 -5.61 4.05 -5.90
N GLY A 147 -5.30 2.89 -5.34
CA GLY A 147 -6.24 1.92 -4.79
C GLY A 147 -7.33 1.47 -5.77
N VAL A 148 -7.18 1.84 -7.02
CA VAL A 148 -8.16 1.58 -8.05
C VAL A 148 -7.66 0.35 -8.79
N GLY A 149 -7.95 -0.81 -8.22
CA GLY A 149 -8.22 -1.93 -9.08
C GLY A 149 -9.42 -1.54 -9.94
N TYR A 150 -9.27 -1.47 -11.23
CA TYR A 150 -10.38 -1.22 -12.14
C TYR A 150 -11.14 -2.50 -12.47
N ALA A 151 -10.94 -3.58 -11.69
CA ALA A 151 -11.65 -4.84 -11.84
C ALA A 151 -13.18 -4.68 -11.87
N ASP A 152 -13.70 -3.69 -11.13
CA ASP A 152 -15.12 -3.33 -11.14
C ASP A 152 -15.44 -2.16 -12.10
N GLY A 153 -14.46 -1.73 -12.90
CA GLY A 153 -14.58 -0.57 -13.77
C GLY A 153 -14.40 0.77 -13.02
N GLY A 154 -14.19 1.85 -13.77
CA GLY A 154 -14.00 3.18 -13.19
C GLY A 154 -13.66 4.26 -14.20
N ILE A 155 -13.52 5.50 -13.73
CA ILE A 155 -13.13 6.66 -14.53
C ILE A 155 -11.74 7.11 -14.09
N VAL A 156 -10.80 7.18 -15.04
CA VAL A 156 -9.46 7.72 -14.83
C VAL A 156 -9.47 9.19 -15.26
N ASN A 157 -9.28 10.10 -14.30
CA ASN A 157 -9.29 11.54 -14.56
C ASN A 157 -7.88 12.15 -14.62
N GLU A 158 -6.84 11.42 -14.21
CA GLU A 158 -5.50 11.95 -14.13
C GLU A 158 -4.46 11.05 -14.81
N PRO A 159 -3.35 11.61 -15.34
CA PRO A 159 -2.26 10.81 -15.88
C PRO A 159 -1.67 9.86 -14.82
N GLY A 160 -1.38 8.61 -15.20
CA GLY A 160 -0.78 7.63 -14.31
C GLY A 160 -0.58 6.27 -14.96
N VAL A 161 0.03 5.37 -14.21
CA VAL A 161 0.10 3.94 -14.56
C VAL A 161 -1.02 3.25 -13.81
N TYR A 162 -1.85 2.55 -14.53
CA TYR A 162 -3.02 1.85 -14.00
C TYR A 162 -2.91 0.37 -14.35
N PRO A 163 -3.09 -0.54 -13.40
CA PRO A 163 -3.20 -1.95 -13.69
C PRO A 163 -4.48 -2.19 -14.52
N LEU A 164 -4.38 -3.03 -15.52
CA LEU A 164 -5.49 -3.43 -16.39
C LEU A 164 -5.48 -4.95 -16.55
N ALA A 165 -6.67 -5.54 -16.76
CA ALA A 165 -6.85 -6.98 -16.90
C ALA A 165 -6.35 -7.81 -15.68
N GLU A 166 -6.46 -7.25 -14.47
CA GLU A 166 -5.91 -7.80 -13.22
C GLU A 166 -6.45 -9.20 -12.91
N ASN A 167 -7.70 -9.47 -13.27
CA ASN A 167 -8.34 -10.78 -13.07
C ASN A 167 -8.28 -11.69 -14.31
N GLY A 168 -7.40 -11.39 -15.27
CA GLY A 168 -7.24 -12.16 -16.50
C GLY A 168 -8.34 -11.94 -17.54
N TRP A 169 -9.27 -11.02 -17.29
CA TRP A 169 -10.30 -10.62 -18.25
C TRP A 169 -9.89 -9.34 -18.97
N PRO A 170 -10.13 -9.23 -20.30
CA PRO A 170 -9.85 -8.01 -21.04
C PRO A 170 -10.70 -6.84 -20.57
N GLU A 171 -10.07 -5.69 -20.39
CA GLU A 171 -10.70 -4.42 -20.07
C GLU A 171 -10.65 -3.47 -21.27
N PHE A 172 -11.66 -2.60 -21.38
CA PHE A 172 -11.75 -1.63 -22.47
C PHE A 172 -11.42 -0.23 -21.96
N VAL A 173 -10.28 0.31 -22.37
CA VAL A 173 -9.91 1.70 -22.10
C VAL A 173 -10.50 2.58 -23.19
N ILE A 174 -11.50 3.39 -22.85
CA ILE A 174 -12.24 4.24 -23.78
C ILE A 174 -11.76 5.68 -23.62
N PRO A 175 -11.09 6.28 -24.63
CA PRO A 175 -10.67 7.66 -24.57
C PRO A 175 -11.89 8.60 -24.64
N THR A 176 -11.94 9.62 -23.78
CA THR A 176 -13.01 10.62 -23.75
C THR A 176 -12.65 11.92 -24.47
N GLU A 177 -11.41 12.03 -24.98
CA GLU A 177 -10.96 13.17 -25.77
C GLU A 177 -11.78 13.33 -27.05
N PRO A 178 -12.32 14.54 -27.35
CA PRO A 178 -13.18 14.76 -28.52
C PRO A 178 -12.57 14.33 -29.86
N SER A 179 -11.26 14.52 -30.05
CA SER A 179 -10.52 14.12 -31.25
C SER A 179 -10.51 12.59 -31.47
N LYS A 180 -10.71 11.80 -30.42
CA LYS A 180 -10.68 10.32 -30.43
C LYS A 180 -12.08 9.69 -30.42
N ARG A 181 -13.14 10.49 -30.59
CA ARG A 181 -14.54 10.03 -30.48
C ARG A 181 -14.85 8.81 -31.33
N SER A 182 -14.36 8.77 -32.59
CA SER A 182 -14.62 7.64 -33.50
C SER A 182 -14.03 6.33 -32.94
N ASN A 183 -12.84 6.38 -32.36
CA ASN A 183 -12.20 5.22 -31.75
C ASN A 183 -12.89 4.82 -30.43
N ALA A 184 -13.29 5.80 -29.63
CA ALA A 184 -14.04 5.58 -28.41
C ALA A 184 -15.35 4.84 -28.67
N MET A 185 -16.09 5.25 -29.70
CA MET A 185 -17.37 4.59 -30.09
C MET A 185 -17.17 3.15 -30.56
N LYS A 186 -16.05 2.85 -31.24
CA LYS A 186 -15.71 1.47 -31.63
C LYS A 186 -15.44 0.59 -30.42
N LEU A 187 -14.63 1.10 -29.47
CA LEU A 187 -14.29 0.39 -28.25
C LEU A 187 -15.53 0.16 -27.37
N LEU A 188 -16.41 1.15 -27.27
CA LEU A 188 -17.68 1.03 -26.53
C LEU A 188 -18.57 -0.05 -27.13
N ALA A 189 -18.69 -0.09 -28.48
CA ALA A 189 -19.48 -1.09 -29.18
C ALA A 189 -18.89 -2.51 -29.00
N LEU A 190 -17.57 -2.66 -29.06
CA LEU A 190 -16.91 -3.93 -28.82
C LEU A 190 -17.07 -4.40 -27.35
N GLY A 191 -16.94 -3.49 -26.39
CA GLY A 191 -17.18 -3.77 -24.97
C GLY A 191 -18.62 -4.20 -24.73
N GLY A 192 -19.59 -3.50 -25.34
CA GLY A 192 -21.00 -3.85 -25.24
C GLY A 192 -21.32 -5.26 -25.75
N LYS A 193 -20.81 -5.65 -26.94
CA LYS A 193 -20.94 -7.01 -27.45
C LYS A 193 -20.38 -8.06 -26.49
N ARG A 194 -19.17 -7.82 -25.97
CA ARG A 194 -18.52 -8.78 -25.07
C ARG A 194 -19.24 -8.94 -23.73
N ILE A 195 -19.83 -7.86 -23.20
CA ILE A 195 -20.62 -7.89 -21.97
C ILE A 195 -21.96 -8.63 -22.20
N GLN A 196 -22.55 -8.50 -23.38
CA GLN A 196 -23.78 -9.18 -23.74
C GLN A 196 -23.60 -10.67 -24.07
N GLY A 197 -22.39 -11.13 -24.28
CA GLY A 197 -22.08 -12.53 -24.52
C GLY A 197 -22.22 -12.97 -25.96
N ASP A 198 -22.15 -12.05 -26.93
CA ASP A 198 -22.13 -12.32 -28.38
C ASP A 198 -20.72 -12.51 -28.95
#